data_1a5c97d8728cbf45313e39e21ee8db0b
#
_entry.id   1a5c97d8728cbf45313e39e21ee8db0b
#
_cell.length_a   1.000
_cell.length_b   1.000
_cell.length_c   1.000
_cell.angle_alpha   90.00
_cell.angle_beta   90.00
_cell.angle_gamma   90.00
#
_symmetry.space_group_name_H-M   'P 1'
#
loop_
_entity.id
_entity.type
_entity.pdbx_description
1 polymer ?
#
loop_
_entity_poly.entity_id
_entity_poly.type
_entity_poly.pdbx_seq_one_letter_code
_entity_poly.pdbx_strand_id
1 'polypeptide(L)'
;MTKIALRKIVTSLIGSIIPLAMFAGQDNVAPQAKVSVSDILGIGFEARNLVDGKVMYANEGEWACKGSVTSWGVMHLPWAQLDWDNEIDVDRIVLYDRVSELEYLAGGTLHFSDGSKVSVTAIPNDGSPKEVCFPSKKIKWVRFEATDGAGKNIGLSEIEVFRTRGENTEYVEWVDPYIETTRGRWFYCTPAARPFGMVAAHAFTRNKNQGGGGYNYNFNEVLGFSQVNEWMVSGPNIMPVSGGVNPTQGMDGWKSEFKHESEIIQPGYHRLFLDRYKTWVEYTATDRVTFYRLNYTSDKNAKLLVDIGSVLGNCSMDKGALLRISDKRIVGEFMTTERF
;
A
#
# COMPACT_ATOMS: atom_id res chain seq x y z
N MET A 1 -15.41 25.30 -13.90
CA MET A 1 -14.78 24.11 -13.29
C MET A 1 -15.87 23.16 -12.83
N THR A 2 -16.10 22.10 -13.56
CA THR A 2 -17.13 21.10 -13.22
C THR A 2 -16.51 20.07 -12.29
N LYS A 3 -16.93 20.07 -11.03
CA LYS A 3 -16.46 19.10 -10.04
C LYS A 3 -17.16 17.76 -10.30
N ILE A 4 -16.44 16.76 -10.75
CA ILE A 4 -16.95 15.40 -10.84
C ILE A 4 -16.60 14.69 -9.54
N ALA A 5 -17.58 14.54 -8.65
CA ALA A 5 -17.48 13.67 -7.50
C ALA A 5 -17.90 12.26 -7.92
N LEU A 6 -16.98 11.33 -8.01
CA LEU A 6 -17.30 9.92 -8.21
C LEU A 6 -17.77 9.30 -6.89
N ARG A 7 -19.03 8.91 -6.84
CA ARG A 7 -19.53 8.01 -5.78
C ARG A 7 -19.01 6.59 -6.04
N LYS A 8 -18.72 5.89 -4.95
CA LYS A 8 -18.32 4.49 -4.85
C LYS A 8 -18.45 3.70 -6.17
N ILE A 9 -17.34 3.30 -6.74
CA ILE A 9 -17.32 2.17 -7.66
C ILE A 9 -16.75 0.99 -6.87
N VAL A 10 -17.59 0.32 -6.13
CA VAL A 10 -17.33 -1.05 -5.70
C VAL A 10 -17.53 -1.88 -6.97
N THR A 11 -16.48 -2.15 -7.67
CA THR A 11 -16.53 -3.06 -8.80
C THR A 11 -15.96 -4.40 -8.34
N SER A 12 -16.86 -5.29 -7.96
CA SER A 12 -16.56 -6.72 -7.98
C SER A 12 -16.27 -7.10 -9.43
N LEU A 13 -15.03 -7.03 -9.85
CA LEU A 13 -14.56 -7.69 -11.05
C LEU A 13 -14.19 -9.11 -10.66
N ILE A 14 -15.11 -10.03 -10.95
CA ILE A 14 -14.75 -11.43 -11.17
C ILE A 14 -13.96 -11.43 -12.49
N GLY A 15 -12.70 -11.14 -12.40
CA GLY A 15 -11.73 -11.25 -13.48
C GLY A 15 -10.80 -12.38 -13.12
N SER A 16 -10.67 -13.34 -14.03
CA SER A 16 -9.72 -14.45 -14.03
C SER A 16 -8.47 -14.16 -13.19
N ILE A 17 -8.19 -15.07 -12.29
CA ILE A 17 -6.96 -15.16 -11.52
C ILE A 17 -5.81 -15.26 -12.54
N ILE A 18 -5.25 -14.12 -12.89
CA ILE A 18 -3.88 -14.07 -13.40
C ILE A 18 -3.04 -14.30 -12.16
N PRO A 19 -2.23 -15.35 -12.08
CA PRO A 19 -1.33 -15.49 -10.96
C PRO A 19 -0.48 -14.22 -10.93
N LEU A 20 -0.51 -13.52 -9.80
CA LEU A 20 0.37 -12.38 -9.51
C LEU A 20 1.77 -12.97 -9.28
N ALA A 21 2.33 -13.54 -10.34
CA ALA A 21 3.68 -14.07 -10.35
C ALA A 21 4.61 -12.92 -10.71
N MET A 22 5.57 -12.70 -9.83
CA MET A 22 6.81 -11.97 -10.04
C MET A 22 6.73 -10.44 -10.02
N PHE A 23 6.65 -9.91 -8.82
CA PHE A 23 7.28 -8.63 -8.54
C PHE A 23 8.61 -8.93 -7.82
N ALA A 24 9.69 -8.79 -8.54
CA ALA A 24 11.02 -8.94 -8.03
C ALA A 24 11.35 -7.78 -7.08
N GLY A 25 11.43 -8.08 -5.83
CA GLY A 25 11.78 -7.23 -4.72
C GLY A 25 11.05 -7.69 -3.47
N GLN A 26 11.70 -7.88 -2.40
CA GLN A 26 11.28 -8.53 -1.17
C GLN A 26 10.02 -9.42 -1.32
N ASP A 27 10.26 -10.68 -1.59
CA ASP A 27 9.23 -11.66 -1.93
C ASP A 27 8.33 -11.89 -0.71
N ASN A 28 7.12 -11.32 -0.73
CA ASN A 28 6.11 -11.66 0.26
C ASN A 28 5.63 -13.09 0.00
N VAL A 29 6.04 -14.01 0.85
CA VAL A 29 5.73 -15.44 0.73
C VAL A 29 4.50 -15.86 1.52
N ALA A 30 3.85 -14.95 2.22
CA ALA A 30 2.64 -15.24 2.98
C ALA A 30 1.49 -15.79 2.12
N PRO A 31 1.22 -15.28 0.89
CA PRO A 31 0.17 -15.84 0.03
C PRO A 31 0.39 -17.29 -0.40
N GLN A 32 1.63 -17.81 -0.27
CA GLN A 32 1.98 -19.21 -0.61
C GLN A 32 1.78 -20.15 0.58
N ALA A 33 1.54 -19.61 1.78
CA ALA A 33 1.39 -20.39 2.99
C ALA A 33 -0.01 -21.03 3.10
N LYS A 34 -0.05 -22.17 3.77
CA LYS A 34 -1.28 -22.71 4.32
C LYS A 34 -1.57 -21.99 5.64
N VAL A 35 -2.69 -21.27 5.69
CA VAL A 35 -3.08 -20.48 6.87
C VAL A 35 -4.01 -21.28 7.76
N SER A 36 -3.73 -21.27 9.05
CA SER A 36 -4.59 -21.79 10.11
C SER A 36 -4.71 -20.80 11.25
N VAL A 37 -5.84 -20.82 11.95
CA VAL A 37 -6.15 -19.90 13.04
C VAL A 37 -6.78 -20.62 14.21
N SER A 38 -6.76 -20.03 15.41
CA SER A 38 -7.37 -20.57 16.60
C SER A 38 -8.87 -20.86 16.42
N ASP A 39 -9.59 -19.91 15.84
CA ASP A 39 -11.00 -20.00 15.46
C ASP A 39 -11.37 -18.84 14.52
N ILE A 40 -12.62 -18.81 14.07
CA ILE A 40 -13.17 -17.73 13.24
C ILE A 40 -14.46 -17.19 13.84
N LEU A 41 -14.70 -15.89 13.72
CA LEU A 41 -15.93 -15.24 14.19
C LEU A 41 -17.17 -15.74 13.43
N GLY A 42 -17.03 -15.96 12.14
CA GLY A 42 -18.09 -16.43 11.25
C GLY A 42 -17.72 -16.30 9.78
N ILE A 43 -18.73 -16.39 8.92
CA ILE A 43 -18.57 -16.21 7.48
C ILE A 43 -18.07 -14.78 7.21
N GLY A 44 -17.05 -14.67 6.36
CA GLY A 44 -16.41 -13.40 6.02
C GLY A 44 -15.12 -13.11 6.79
N PHE A 45 -14.84 -13.88 7.88
CA PHE A 45 -13.67 -13.70 8.74
C PHE A 45 -12.71 -14.90 8.69
N GLU A 46 -12.56 -15.47 7.51
CA GLU A 46 -11.78 -16.70 7.29
C GLU A 46 -10.28 -16.48 7.41
N ALA A 47 -9.56 -17.54 7.79
CA ALA A 47 -8.12 -17.54 7.93
C ALA A 47 -7.35 -17.05 6.68
N ARG A 48 -7.85 -17.37 5.49
CA ARG A 48 -7.21 -16.97 4.23
C ARG A 48 -7.18 -15.46 3.98
N ASN A 49 -8.05 -14.70 4.65
CA ASN A 49 -8.08 -13.25 4.55
C ASN A 49 -6.79 -12.62 5.09
N LEU A 50 -6.04 -13.34 5.92
CA LEU A 50 -4.75 -12.90 6.46
C LEU A 50 -3.63 -12.77 5.43
N VAL A 51 -3.83 -13.26 4.22
CA VAL A 51 -2.78 -13.29 3.17
C VAL A 51 -3.36 -12.96 1.78
N ASP A 52 -4.46 -12.21 1.73
CA ASP A 52 -5.14 -11.88 0.47
C ASP A 52 -4.70 -10.52 -0.13
N GLY A 53 -3.79 -9.84 0.56
CA GLY A 53 -3.23 -8.54 0.16
C GLY A 53 -4.19 -7.37 0.35
N LYS A 54 -5.14 -7.49 1.28
CA LYS A 54 -6.11 -6.43 1.55
C LYS A 54 -6.04 -5.96 2.99
N VAL A 55 -5.95 -4.66 3.16
CA VAL A 55 -6.12 -3.99 4.44
C VAL A 55 -7.31 -3.06 4.29
N MET A 56 -8.48 -3.50 4.72
CA MET A 56 -9.74 -2.78 4.49
C MET A 56 -10.37 -2.36 5.81
N TYR A 57 -11.33 -1.45 5.71
CA TYR A 57 -12.13 -1.06 6.87
C TYR A 57 -13.03 -2.21 7.32
N ALA A 58 -13.16 -2.34 8.63
CA ALA A 58 -13.82 -3.40 9.39
C ALA A 58 -14.91 -4.22 8.67
N ASN A 59 -14.89 -5.51 8.90
CA ASN A 59 -15.80 -6.54 8.40
C ASN A 59 -15.66 -6.91 6.91
N GLU A 60 -14.58 -6.53 6.27
CA GLU A 60 -14.28 -6.97 4.90
C GLU A 60 -12.82 -7.42 4.79
N GLY A 61 -12.58 -8.67 4.33
CA GLY A 61 -11.23 -9.16 4.02
C GLY A 61 -10.30 -9.21 5.24
N GLU A 62 -10.80 -9.56 6.41
CA GLU A 62 -10.03 -9.69 7.65
C GLU A 62 -10.30 -11.02 8.33
N TRP A 63 -9.37 -11.48 9.14
CA TRP A 63 -9.62 -12.53 10.10
C TRP A 63 -10.04 -11.93 11.44
N ALA A 64 -11.05 -12.50 12.06
CA ALA A 64 -11.45 -12.22 13.43
C ALA A 64 -11.78 -13.52 14.17
N CYS A 65 -11.37 -13.59 15.41
CA CYS A 65 -11.68 -14.73 16.28
C CYS A 65 -12.89 -14.45 17.18
N LYS A 66 -13.46 -15.49 17.76
CA LYS A 66 -14.40 -15.40 18.89
C LYS A 66 -13.67 -15.22 20.23
N GLY A 67 -12.47 -14.72 20.19
CA GLY A 67 -11.68 -14.47 21.37
C GLY A 67 -12.29 -13.35 22.19
N SER A 68 -12.17 -13.41 23.49
CA SER A 68 -12.56 -12.33 24.37
C SER A 68 -11.35 -11.71 25.01
N VAL A 69 -11.19 -10.41 24.79
CA VAL A 69 -10.41 -9.58 25.70
C VAL A 69 -11.38 -9.09 26.75
N THR A 70 -11.07 -9.32 28.00
CA THR A 70 -11.84 -8.81 29.15
C THR A 70 -11.05 -7.69 29.80
N SER A 71 -11.66 -7.03 30.80
CA SER A 71 -10.94 -6.08 31.66
C SER A 71 -9.75 -6.69 32.43
N TRP A 72 -9.62 -8.01 32.40
CA TRP A 72 -8.55 -8.79 33.02
C TRP A 72 -7.48 -9.24 32.02
N GLY A 73 -7.59 -8.82 30.74
CA GLY A 73 -6.67 -9.19 29.68
C GLY A 73 -7.26 -10.19 28.66
N VAL A 74 -6.42 -10.73 27.82
CA VAL A 74 -6.79 -11.72 26.80
C VAL A 74 -7.04 -13.06 27.48
N MET A 75 -8.30 -13.52 27.48
CA MET A 75 -8.73 -14.78 28.12
C MET A 75 -8.43 -16.01 27.26
N HIS A 76 -8.49 -15.85 25.95
CA HIS A 76 -8.00 -16.81 24.98
C HIS A 76 -6.85 -16.16 24.23
N LEU A 77 -5.77 -16.88 24.03
CA LEU A 77 -4.65 -16.43 23.20
C LEU A 77 -4.97 -16.74 21.73
N PRO A 78 -5.69 -15.86 21.00
CA PRO A 78 -5.97 -16.10 19.60
C PRO A 78 -4.66 -16.13 18.85
N TRP A 79 -4.59 -17.05 17.90
CA TRP A 79 -3.37 -17.20 17.09
C TRP A 79 -3.69 -17.42 15.63
N ALA A 80 -2.78 -16.98 14.78
CA ALA A 80 -2.73 -17.24 13.35
C ALA A 80 -1.39 -17.85 12.99
N GLN A 81 -1.38 -18.92 12.19
CA GLN A 81 -0.18 -19.61 11.77
C GLN A 81 -0.14 -19.76 10.25
N LEU A 82 1.03 -19.51 9.70
CA LEU A 82 1.37 -19.68 8.30
C LEU A 82 2.38 -20.82 8.20
N ASP A 83 2.07 -21.85 7.40
CA ASP A 83 2.89 -23.04 7.17
C ASP A 83 3.29 -23.11 5.68
N TRP A 84 4.55 -23.43 5.41
CA TRP A 84 5.08 -23.69 4.07
C TRP A 84 5.52 -25.15 3.90
N ASP A 85 5.38 -25.68 2.71
CA ASP A 85 5.80 -27.06 2.39
C ASP A 85 7.30 -27.25 2.57
N ASN A 86 8.11 -26.24 2.24
CA ASN A 86 9.54 -26.22 2.38
C ASN A 86 9.98 -25.16 3.37
N GLU A 87 11.18 -25.31 3.92
CA GLU A 87 11.81 -24.25 4.71
C GLU A 87 12.11 -23.02 3.84
N ILE A 88 11.91 -21.85 4.41
CA ILE A 88 12.17 -20.56 3.79
C ILE A 88 13.03 -19.70 4.72
N ASP A 89 13.89 -18.89 4.15
CA ASP A 89 14.68 -17.91 4.90
C ASP A 89 13.90 -16.59 4.93
N VAL A 90 13.65 -16.08 6.14
CA VAL A 90 12.88 -14.84 6.37
C VAL A 90 13.57 -13.93 7.38
N ASP A 91 13.41 -12.63 7.23
CA ASP A 91 13.98 -11.62 8.14
C ASP A 91 13.00 -10.52 8.55
N ARG A 92 11.76 -10.55 8.01
CA ARG A 92 10.78 -9.52 8.28
C ARG A 92 9.35 -10.05 8.17
N ILE A 93 8.50 -9.60 9.11
CA ILE A 93 7.06 -9.82 9.08
C ILE A 93 6.38 -8.46 9.26
N VAL A 94 5.30 -8.24 8.52
CA VAL A 94 4.46 -7.06 8.67
C VAL A 94 3.06 -7.50 9.06
N LEU A 95 2.54 -6.90 10.12
CA LEU A 95 1.21 -7.17 10.66
C LEU A 95 0.32 -5.94 10.47
N TYR A 96 -0.90 -6.18 10.09
CA TYR A 96 -1.93 -5.15 9.95
C TYR A 96 -3.12 -5.52 10.84
N ASP A 97 -3.44 -4.65 11.78
CA ASP A 97 -4.61 -4.86 12.64
C ASP A 97 -5.92 -4.69 11.87
N ARG A 98 -6.98 -5.18 12.46
CA ARG A 98 -8.34 -4.82 12.05
C ARG A 98 -8.56 -3.33 12.29
N VAL A 99 -9.08 -2.62 11.30
CA VAL A 99 -9.41 -1.20 11.47
C VAL A 99 -10.74 -1.08 12.22
N SER A 100 -10.68 -1.15 13.54
CA SER A 100 -11.86 -1.10 14.42
C SER A 100 -11.57 -0.27 15.67
N GLU A 101 -12.43 0.68 15.99
CA GLU A 101 -12.31 1.50 17.20
C GLU A 101 -12.56 0.71 18.49
N LEU A 102 -13.26 -0.44 18.41
CA LEU A 102 -13.73 -1.19 19.56
C LEU A 102 -13.01 -2.54 19.76
N GLU A 103 -12.45 -3.10 18.70
CA GLU A 103 -11.88 -4.45 18.69
C GLU A 103 -10.56 -4.43 17.94
N TYR A 104 -9.46 -4.43 18.66
CA TYR A 104 -8.12 -4.28 18.09
C TYR A 104 -7.07 -5.07 18.84
N LEU A 105 -5.99 -5.40 18.15
CA LEU A 105 -4.76 -5.97 18.69
C LEU A 105 -3.75 -4.89 18.99
N ALA A 106 -3.21 -4.91 20.20
CA ALA A 106 -2.13 -3.99 20.59
C ALA A 106 -0.77 -4.68 20.58
N GLY A 107 -0.73 -6.01 20.69
CA GLY A 107 0.53 -6.74 20.71
C GLY A 107 0.36 -8.26 20.76
N GLY A 108 1.50 -8.94 20.62
CA GLY A 108 1.54 -10.40 20.61
C GLY A 108 2.96 -10.94 20.58
N THR A 109 3.08 -12.21 20.24
CA THR A 109 4.35 -12.90 20.10
C THR A 109 4.38 -13.68 18.79
N LEU A 110 5.42 -13.51 18.02
CA LEU A 110 5.75 -14.36 16.88
C LEU A 110 6.56 -15.56 17.40
N HIS A 111 6.08 -16.76 17.11
CA HIS A 111 6.75 -18.03 17.38
C HIS A 111 7.19 -18.62 16.05
N PHE A 112 8.41 -19.11 15.98
CA PHE A 112 8.98 -19.66 14.75
C PHE A 112 9.27 -21.15 14.89
N SER A 113 9.30 -21.86 13.77
CA SER A 113 9.59 -23.31 13.74
C SER A 113 11.00 -23.70 14.24
N ASP A 114 11.93 -22.73 14.28
CA ASP A 114 13.26 -22.89 14.87
C ASP A 114 13.26 -22.80 16.42
N GLY A 115 12.08 -22.62 17.02
CA GLY A 115 11.88 -22.48 18.47
C GLY A 115 12.09 -21.05 19.00
N SER A 116 12.54 -20.13 18.18
CA SER A 116 12.72 -18.73 18.58
C SER A 116 11.40 -17.98 18.67
N LYS A 117 11.44 -16.83 19.37
CA LYS A 117 10.27 -15.95 19.57
C LYS A 117 10.68 -14.49 19.39
N VAL A 118 9.75 -13.69 18.91
CA VAL A 118 9.89 -12.21 18.83
C VAL A 118 8.63 -11.57 19.40
N SER A 119 8.81 -10.68 20.36
CA SER A 119 7.70 -9.89 20.93
C SER A 119 7.29 -8.76 19.97
N VAL A 120 6.01 -8.56 19.84
CA VAL A 120 5.41 -7.48 19.02
C VAL A 120 4.59 -6.60 19.93
N THR A 121 4.84 -5.29 19.87
CA THR A 121 4.11 -4.30 20.65
C THR A 121 3.68 -3.13 19.77
N ALA A 122 2.69 -2.38 20.21
CA ALA A 122 2.21 -1.18 19.55
C ALA A 122 1.84 -1.42 18.07
N ILE A 123 0.95 -2.40 17.84
CA ILE A 123 0.34 -2.62 16.53
C ILE A 123 -0.63 -1.46 16.28
N PRO A 124 -0.48 -0.68 15.19
CA PRO A 124 -1.39 0.43 14.90
C PRO A 124 -2.79 -0.07 14.53
N ASN A 125 -3.82 0.66 15.00
CA ASN A 125 -5.21 0.32 14.75
C ASN A 125 -5.86 1.24 13.70
N ASP A 126 -5.14 1.60 12.67
CA ASP A 126 -5.61 2.55 11.67
C ASP A 126 -5.36 2.11 10.22
N GLY A 127 -4.98 0.84 10.05
CA GLY A 127 -4.63 0.25 8.75
C GLY A 127 -3.16 0.44 8.37
N SER A 128 -2.37 1.15 9.19
CA SER A 128 -0.92 1.24 8.96
C SER A 128 -0.20 -0.03 9.42
N PRO A 129 0.96 -0.35 8.85
CA PRO A 129 1.70 -1.58 9.14
C PRO A 129 2.39 -1.54 10.50
N LYS A 130 2.53 -2.71 11.11
CA LYS A 130 3.53 -2.98 12.12
C LYS A 130 4.62 -3.84 11.53
N GLU A 131 5.74 -3.25 11.21
CA GLU A 131 6.91 -3.97 10.74
C GLU A 131 7.70 -4.56 11.92
N VAL A 132 8.12 -5.81 11.76
CA VAL A 132 8.92 -6.57 12.73
C VAL A 132 10.11 -7.18 12.00
N CYS A 133 11.29 -6.57 12.16
CA CYS A 133 12.54 -7.06 11.60
C CYS A 133 13.29 -7.91 12.63
N PHE A 134 13.96 -8.95 12.17
CA PHE A 134 14.77 -9.84 13.00
C PHE A 134 15.92 -10.43 12.16
N PRO A 135 16.99 -10.98 12.81
CA PRO A 135 18.03 -11.71 12.10
C PRO A 135 17.43 -12.83 11.26
N SER A 136 17.96 -13.03 10.05
CA SER A 136 17.49 -14.08 9.14
C SER A 136 17.30 -15.42 9.84
N LYS A 137 16.15 -16.04 9.60
CA LYS A 137 15.76 -17.33 10.17
C LYS A 137 15.29 -18.25 9.07
N LYS A 138 15.72 -19.49 9.12
CA LYS A 138 15.18 -20.56 8.29
C LYS A 138 14.00 -21.20 9.01
N ILE A 139 12.82 -21.05 8.46
CA ILE A 139 11.58 -21.49 9.11
C ILE A 139 10.71 -22.30 8.16
N LYS A 140 9.88 -23.17 8.73
CA LYS A 140 8.82 -23.90 8.06
C LYS A 140 7.43 -23.37 8.38
N TRP A 141 7.30 -22.72 9.51
CA TRP A 141 6.09 -22.04 9.92
C TRP A 141 6.41 -20.86 10.84
N VAL A 142 5.47 -19.89 10.87
CA VAL A 142 5.42 -18.83 11.87
C VAL A 142 4.01 -18.74 12.44
N ARG A 143 3.88 -18.52 13.74
CA ARG A 143 2.62 -18.30 14.46
C ARG A 143 2.69 -16.96 15.17
N PHE A 144 1.73 -16.10 14.88
CA PHE A 144 1.45 -14.94 15.72
C PHE A 144 0.42 -15.34 16.78
N GLU A 145 0.72 -15.09 18.04
CA GLU A 145 -0.16 -15.30 19.18
C GLU A 145 -0.43 -13.95 19.84
N ALA A 146 -1.71 -13.54 19.89
CA ALA A 146 -2.11 -12.26 20.47
C ALA A 146 -2.03 -12.31 21.98
N THR A 147 -1.35 -11.34 22.59
CA THR A 147 -1.21 -11.24 24.05
C THR A 147 -1.77 -9.95 24.63
N ASP A 148 -2.06 -8.97 23.77
CA ASP A 148 -2.59 -7.67 24.17
C ASP A 148 -3.56 -7.13 23.12
N GLY A 149 -4.63 -6.47 23.57
CA GLY A 149 -5.66 -5.90 22.71
C GLY A 149 -6.94 -5.53 23.49
N ALA A 150 -7.96 -5.11 22.78
CA ALA A 150 -9.25 -4.75 23.34
C ALA A 150 -10.42 -5.28 22.50
N GLY A 151 -11.58 -5.43 23.14
CA GLY A 151 -12.79 -5.93 22.48
C GLY A 151 -12.93 -7.44 22.51
N LYS A 152 -14.02 -7.96 21.91
CA LYS A 152 -14.33 -9.39 21.94
C LYS A 152 -13.76 -10.17 20.77
N ASN A 153 -13.73 -9.56 19.59
CA ASN A 153 -13.44 -10.26 18.34
C ASN A 153 -12.19 -9.67 17.70
N ILE A 154 -11.07 -9.82 18.41
CA ILE A 154 -9.77 -9.35 17.93
C ILE A 154 -9.30 -10.21 16.74
N GLY A 155 -8.45 -9.67 15.92
CA GLY A 155 -7.93 -10.33 14.72
C GLY A 155 -6.95 -9.47 13.97
N LEU A 156 -6.63 -9.84 12.75
CA LEU A 156 -5.74 -9.10 11.85
C LEU A 156 -6.38 -8.97 10.47
N SER A 157 -6.09 -7.89 9.79
CA SER A 157 -6.46 -7.73 8.39
C SER A 157 -5.50 -8.48 7.46
N GLU A 158 -4.19 -8.40 7.74
CA GLU A 158 -3.18 -8.98 6.86
C GLU A 158 -1.92 -9.35 7.63
N ILE A 159 -1.21 -10.38 7.15
CA ILE A 159 0.14 -10.76 7.54
C ILE A 159 0.98 -10.90 6.29
N GLU A 160 2.06 -10.15 6.21
CA GLU A 160 3.05 -10.31 5.14
C GLU A 160 4.33 -10.92 5.74
N VAL A 161 4.95 -11.84 5.03
CA VAL A 161 6.21 -12.50 5.44
C VAL A 161 7.20 -12.36 4.30
N PHE A 162 8.34 -11.76 4.58
CA PHE A 162 9.33 -11.43 3.56
C PHE A 162 10.56 -12.35 3.67
N ARG A 163 10.94 -12.89 2.51
CA ARG A 163 12.18 -13.65 2.41
C ARG A 163 13.39 -12.79 2.79
N THR A 164 14.33 -13.41 3.48
CA THR A 164 15.67 -12.84 3.60
C THR A 164 16.23 -12.64 2.18
N ARG A 165 16.78 -11.47 1.92
CA ARG A 165 17.56 -11.25 0.72
C ARG A 165 18.78 -12.17 0.78
N GLY A 166 18.67 -13.30 0.12
CA GLY A 166 19.77 -14.25 -0.05
C GLY A 166 20.79 -13.75 -1.08
N GLU A 167 21.74 -14.63 -1.42
CA GLU A 167 22.55 -14.42 -2.63
C GLU A 167 21.59 -14.40 -3.83
N ASN A 168 21.32 -13.21 -4.33
CA ASN A 168 20.29 -12.98 -5.32
C ASN A 168 20.65 -13.65 -6.63
N THR A 169 19.77 -14.49 -7.07
CA THR A 169 19.87 -15.16 -8.38
C THR A 169 19.22 -14.31 -9.48
N GLU A 170 18.33 -13.39 -9.14
CA GLU A 170 17.63 -12.53 -10.10
C GLU A 170 18.29 -11.15 -10.20
N TYR A 171 18.75 -10.77 -11.37
CA TYR A 171 19.46 -9.49 -11.60
C TYR A 171 18.65 -8.26 -11.21
N VAL A 172 17.32 -8.33 -11.29
CA VAL A 172 16.43 -7.23 -10.90
C VAL A 172 16.51 -6.89 -9.41
N GLU A 173 16.86 -7.83 -8.56
CA GLU A 173 17.01 -7.63 -7.12
C GLU A 173 18.27 -6.82 -6.75
N TRP A 174 19.22 -6.69 -7.68
CA TRP A 174 20.40 -5.83 -7.53
C TRP A 174 20.10 -4.36 -7.84
N VAL A 175 18.90 -4.07 -8.35
CA VAL A 175 18.52 -2.70 -8.64
C VAL A 175 18.07 -2.02 -7.35
N ASP A 176 18.80 -0.99 -6.96
CA ASP A 176 18.38 -0.10 -5.88
C ASP A 176 17.54 1.06 -6.47
N PRO A 177 16.20 1.04 -6.28
CA PRO A 177 15.34 2.08 -6.83
C PRO A 177 15.46 3.43 -6.11
N TYR A 178 16.17 3.50 -4.99
CA TYR A 178 16.36 4.74 -4.22
C TYR A 178 17.58 5.56 -4.67
N ILE A 179 18.42 5.02 -5.57
CA ILE A 179 19.61 5.74 -6.08
C ILE A 179 19.19 7.12 -6.61
N GLU A 180 19.90 8.17 -6.14
CA GLU A 180 19.73 9.58 -6.51
C GLU A 180 18.38 10.22 -6.09
N THR A 181 17.48 9.53 -5.44
CA THR A 181 16.16 10.07 -5.05
C THR A 181 16.26 11.18 -4.02
N THR A 182 17.36 11.27 -3.27
CA THR A 182 17.59 12.34 -2.27
C THR A 182 18.02 13.66 -2.88
N ARG A 183 18.55 13.66 -4.10
CA ARG A 183 19.07 14.88 -4.76
C ARG A 183 18.01 15.68 -5.49
N GLY A 184 16.84 15.06 -5.80
CA GLY A 184 15.76 15.70 -6.54
C GLY A 184 16.18 16.15 -7.94
N ARG A 185 17.03 15.37 -8.60
CA ARG A 185 17.45 15.65 -9.99
C ARG A 185 16.34 15.34 -10.97
N TRP A 186 16.36 16.00 -12.11
CA TRP A 186 15.30 15.96 -13.11
C TRP A 186 15.08 14.59 -13.75
N PHE A 187 16.08 13.74 -13.74
CA PHE A 187 16.04 12.44 -14.41
C PHE A 187 15.78 11.28 -13.46
N TYR A 188 15.90 11.50 -12.16
CA TYR A 188 15.87 10.45 -11.19
C TYR A 188 14.56 10.49 -10.45
N CYS A 189 13.73 9.53 -10.71
CA CYS A 189 12.51 9.24 -9.99
C CYS A 189 12.42 7.73 -9.78
N THR A 190 11.48 7.30 -9.00
CA THR A 190 11.17 5.89 -8.77
C THR A 190 9.92 5.50 -9.55
N PRO A 191 9.93 5.51 -10.88
CA PRO A 191 8.74 5.24 -11.64
C PRO A 191 8.42 3.75 -11.64
N ALA A 192 7.15 3.43 -11.49
CA ALA A 192 6.64 2.18 -11.98
C ALA A 192 6.55 2.30 -13.51
N ALA A 193 7.58 1.86 -14.19
CA ALA A 193 7.70 1.93 -15.64
C ALA A 193 8.29 0.64 -16.20
N ARG A 194 7.96 0.31 -17.44
CA ARG A 194 8.65 -0.73 -18.19
C ARG A 194 9.78 -0.12 -19.00
N PRO A 195 10.85 -0.86 -19.29
CA PRO A 195 11.87 -0.41 -20.21
C PRO A 195 11.24 0.02 -21.53
N PHE A 196 11.56 1.26 -21.97
CA PHE A 196 11.01 1.89 -23.19
C PHE A 196 9.49 2.12 -23.18
N GLY A 197 8.83 2.02 -22.02
CA GLY A 197 7.42 2.37 -21.86
C GLY A 197 7.19 3.87 -21.93
N MET A 198 6.00 4.28 -22.38
CA MET A 198 5.58 5.68 -22.43
C MET A 198 5.07 6.19 -21.07
N VAL A 199 4.70 5.29 -20.17
CA VAL A 199 4.17 5.63 -18.86
C VAL A 199 5.27 5.47 -17.82
N ALA A 200 5.42 6.50 -16.99
CA ALA A 200 6.33 6.54 -15.86
C ALA A 200 5.55 6.99 -14.61
N ALA A 201 4.74 6.08 -14.06
CA ALA A 201 3.91 6.39 -12.89
C ALA A 201 4.78 6.56 -11.64
N HIS A 202 4.55 7.61 -10.88
CA HIS A 202 5.31 7.87 -9.66
C HIS A 202 4.50 8.71 -8.66
N ALA A 203 4.84 8.60 -7.38
CA ALA A 203 4.39 9.52 -6.36
C ALA A 203 5.05 10.88 -6.57
N PHE A 204 4.25 11.94 -6.62
CA PHE A 204 4.76 13.30 -6.66
C PHE A 204 4.88 13.81 -5.21
N THR A 205 6.11 13.85 -4.71
CA THR A 205 6.38 14.35 -3.37
C THR A 205 6.68 15.84 -3.40
N ARG A 206 6.45 16.53 -2.28
CA ARG A 206 6.83 17.93 -2.17
C ARG A 206 8.34 18.06 -2.35
N ASN A 207 8.73 18.88 -3.30
CA ASN A 207 10.13 19.21 -3.56
C ASN A 207 10.32 20.73 -3.57
N LYS A 208 11.10 21.24 -2.64
CA LYS A 208 11.37 22.70 -2.53
C LYS A 208 12.13 23.24 -3.74
N ASN A 209 12.89 22.42 -4.41
CA ASN A 209 13.75 22.85 -5.52
C ASN A 209 13.07 22.78 -6.91
N GLN A 210 11.81 22.42 -6.95
CA GLN A 210 10.94 22.44 -8.15
C GLN A 210 11.51 21.73 -9.39
N GLY A 211 12.66 21.09 -9.28
CA GLY A 211 13.25 20.36 -10.37
C GLY A 211 12.92 18.89 -10.25
N GLY A 212 12.63 18.25 -11.31
CA GLY A 212 12.93 16.93 -11.40
C GLY A 212 11.91 15.85 -11.42
N GLY A 213 12.29 14.72 -10.90
CA GLY A 213 11.66 13.45 -11.13
C GLY A 213 10.33 13.21 -10.43
N GLY A 214 9.83 14.17 -9.67
CA GLY A 214 8.55 14.07 -8.96
C GLY A 214 8.66 13.43 -7.58
N TYR A 215 9.46 12.40 -7.41
CA TYR A 215 9.71 11.77 -6.12
C TYR A 215 11.05 12.24 -5.54
N ASN A 216 11.04 12.59 -4.26
CA ASN A 216 12.26 12.88 -3.51
C ASN A 216 12.15 12.27 -2.10
N TYR A 217 13.08 11.40 -1.77
CA TYR A 217 13.11 10.64 -0.52
C TYR A 217 13.21 11.50 0.74
N ASN A 218 13.73 12.74 0.64
CA ASN A 218 13.81 13.64 1.82
C ASN A 218 12.46 14.23 2.24
N PHE A 219 11.39 13.96 1.50
CA PHE A 219 10.07 14.52 1.77
C PHE A 219 9.05 13.40 1.96
N ASN A 220 8.25 13.57 2.99
CA ASN A 220 7.21 12.63 3.39
C ASN A 220 5.78 13.12 3.06
N GLU A 221 5.63 14.09 2.16
CA GLU A 221 4.34 14.58 1.68
C GLU A 221 4.13 14.18 0.22
N VAL A 222 3.05 13.45 -0.06
CA VAL A 222 2.57 13.14 -1.40
C VAL A 222 1.52 14.17 -1.81
N LEU A 223 1.73 14.78 -2.97
CA LEU A 223 0.82 15.76 -3.57
C LEU A 223 -0.10 15.12 -4.61
N GLY A 224 0.18 13.89 -4.99
CA GLY A 224 -0.57 13.05 -5.91
C GLY A 224 0.32 12.06 -6.65
N PHE A 225 -0.27 11.38 -7.62
CA PHE A 225 0.40 10.37 -8.44
C PHE A 225 0.31 10.78 -9.91
N SER A 226 1.46 11.10 -10.49
CA SER A 226 1.58 11.48 -11.89
C SER A 226 1.99 10.27 -12.74
N GLN A 227 1.74 10.36 -14.04
CA GLN A 227 1.98 9.25 -14.97
C GLN A 227 2.92 9.62 -16.09
N VAL A 228 3.19 10.91 -16.25
CA VAL A 228 4.07 11.41 -17.29
C VAL A 228 5.31 12.00 -16.64
N ASN A 229 6.43 11.42 -16.94
CA ASN A 229 7.73 11.93 -16.56
C ASN A 229 8.66 11.77 -17.77
N GLU A 230 9.09 12.87 -18.29
CA GLU A 230 10.14 12.94 -19.31
C GLU A 230 11.40 13.52 -18.65
N TRP A 231 11.70 14.77 -18.87
CA TRP A 231 12.71 15.52 -18.11
C TRP A 231 12.13 16.06 -16.79
N MET A 232 10.84 16.18 -16.76
CA MET A 232 10.10 16.66 -15.61
C MET A 232 8.74 15.99 -15.54
N VAL A 233 8.17 16.08 -14.34
CA VAL A 233 6.80 15.65 -14.11
C VAL A 233 5.83 16.56 -14.83
N SER A 234 4.89 15.96 -15.51
CA SER A 234 3.79 16.68 -16.17
C SER A 234 2.54 15.81 -16.25
N GLY A 235 1.51 16.34 -16.89
CA GLY A 235 0.27 15.60 -17.14
C GLY A 235 -0.64 15.46 -15.92
N PRO A 236 -1.71 14.67 -16.07
CA PRO A 236 -2.72 14.54 -15.02
C PRO A 236 -2.14 13.93 -13.76
N ASN A 237 -2.56 14.47 -12.64
CA ASN A 237 -2.21 13.99 -11.33
C ASN A 237 -3.45 13.41 -10.65
N ILE A 238 -3.37 12.24 -10.08
CA ILE A 238 -4.47 11.65 -9.34
C ILE A 238 -4.14 11.60 -7.85
N MET A 239 -5.17 11.72 -7.01
CA MET A 239 -5.02 11.58 -5.57
C MET A 239 -6.22 10.84 -5.01
N PRO A 240 -6.01 9.65 -4.41
CA PRO A 240 -7.03 8.99 -3.60
C PRO A 240 -7.29 9.82 -2.36
N VAL A 241 -8.54 10.15 -2.10
CA VAL A 241 -8.94 10.98 -0.96
C VAL A 241 -10.17 10.42 -0.29
N SER A 242 -10.28 10.62 1.03
CA SER A 242 -11.47 10.34 1.80
C SER A 242 -11.91 11.58 2.58
N GLY A 243 -13.21 11.71 2.84
CA GLY A 243 -13.75 12.87 3.54
C GLY A 243 -13.73 14.16 2.70
N GLY A 244 -13.52 15.28 3.37
CA GLY A 244 -13.49 16.61 2.76
C GLY A 244 -12.10 16.99 2.26
N VAL A 245 -12.02 17.58 1.07
CA VAL A 245 -10.81 18.21 0.54
C VAL A 245 -11.13 19.64 0.12
N ASN A 246 -10.15 20.51 0.17
CA ASN A 246 -10.28 21.89 -0.28
C ASN A 246 -9.50 22.14 -1.58
N PRO A 247 -10.13 21.97 -2.75
CA PRO A 247 -9.42 22.11 -4.02
C PRO A 247 -9.01 23.56 -4.34
N THR A 248 -9.51 24.55 -3.62
CA THR A 248 -9.14 25.95 -3.83
C THR A 248 -7.73 26.27 -3.33
N GLN A 249 -7.18 25.43 -2.47
CA GLN A 249 -5.79 25.52 -1.98
C GLN A 249 -4.78 24.78 -2.90
N GLY A 250 -5.23 24.31 -4.06
CA GLY A 250 -4.39 23.49 -4.94
C GLY A 250 -3.96 22.21 -4.25
N MET A 251 -2.77 21.71 -4.56
CA MET A 251 -2.24 20.46 -4.02
C MET A 251 -2.11 20.48 -2.49
N ASP A 252 -1.90 21.61 -1.84
CA ASP A 252 -1.90 21.72 -0.37
C ASP A 252 -3.26 21.38 0.25
N GLY A 253 -4.35 21.56 -0.49
CA GLY A 253 -5.69 21.23 -0.04
C GLY A 253 -5.97 19.72 0.05
N TRP A 254 -5.18 18.90 -0.66
CA TRP A 254 -5.39 17.45 -0.70
C TRP A 254 -4.14 16.60 -0.49
N LYS A 255 -2.97 17.17 -0.22
CA LYS A 255 -1.76 16.41 0.11
C LYS A 255 -1.97 15.45 1.28
N SER A 256 -1.19 14.40 1.33
CA SER A 256 -1.12 13.48 2.47
C SER A 256 0.32 13.25 2.87
N GLU A 257 0.56 13.10 4.16
CA GLU A 257 1.81 12.54 4.66
C GLU A 257 1.82 11.02 4.44
N PHE A 258 3.01 10.45 4.41
CA PHE A 258 3.28 9.02 4.41
C PHE A 258 4.57 8.73 5.17
N LYS A 259 4.81 7.47 5.51
CA LYS A 259 6.03 7.03 6.20
C LYS A 259 6.80 6.09 5.29
N HIS A 260 8.12 6.27 5.23
CA HIS A 260 8.98 5.38 4.45
C HIS A 260 8.97 3.93 4.95
N GLU A 261 8.65 3.71 6.24
CA GLU A 261 8.48 2.36 6.80
C GLU A 261 7.28 1.63 6.17
N SER A 262 6.30 2.36 5.65
CA SER A 262 5.15 1.81 4.93
C SER A 262 5.32 1.75 3.42
N GLU A 263 6.47 2.19 2.92
CA GLU A 263 6.74 2.31 1.50
C GLU A 263 7.50 1.09 0.96
N ILE A 264 7.10 0.60 -0.19
CA ILE A 264 7.83 -0.40 -0.95
C ILE A 264 8.03 0.13 -2.35
N ILE A 265 9.28 0.30 -2.76
CA ILE A 265 9.65 0.66 -4.12
C ILE A 265 10.49 -0.46 -4.72
N GLN A 266 10.10 -0.89 -5.91
CA GLN A 266 10.76 -1.94 -6.68
C GLN A 266 10.76 -1.56 -8.15
N PRO A 267 11.63 -2.11 -8.99
CA PRO A 267 11.54 -1.90 -10.42
C PRO A 267 10.13 -2.23 -10.96
N GLY A 268 9.45 -1.23 -11.48
CA GLY A 268 8.09 -1.37 -12.02
C GLY A 268 6.94 -1.42 -11.00
N TYR A 269 7.20 -1.22 -9.71
CA TYR A 269 6.18 -1.24 -8.67
C TYR A 269 6.46 -0.25 -7.55
N HIS A 270 5.40 0.35 -7.02
CA HIS A 270 5.47 1.20 -5.83
C HIS A 270 4.20 1.03 -4.99
N ARG A 271 4.36 0.94 -3.68
CA ARG A 271 3.29 0.92 -2.69
C ARG A 271 3.60 1.88 -1.56
N LEU A 272 2.63 2.65 -1.09
CA LEU A 272 2.73 3.48 0.10
C LEU A 272 1.36 3.69 0.77
N PHE A 273 1.37 4.11 2.02
CA PHE A 273 0.17 4.40 2.80
C PHE A 273 0.00 5.91 2.99
N LEU A 274 -1.17 6.42 2.61
CA LEU A 274 -1.54 7.82 2.77
C LEU A 274 -2.14 8.06 4.16
N ASP A 275 -1.37 8.65 5.07
CA ASP A 275 -1.74 8.82 6.48
C ASP A 275 -3.02 9.64 6.68
N ARG A 276 -3.21 10.72 5.92
CA ARG A 276 -4.40 11.57 5.99
C ARG A 276 -5.67 10.86 5.57
N TYR A 277 -5.59 9.99 4.56
CA TYR A 277 -6.75 9.36 3.93
C TYR A 277 -6.92 7.91 4.34
N LYS A 278 -6.00 7.37 5.12
CA LYS A 278 -5.97 5.98 5.55
C LYS A 278 -6.17 5.05 4.34
N THR A 279 -5.33 5.24 3.33
CA THR A 279 -5.49 4.57 2.03
C THR A 279 -4.16 4.02 1.55
N TRP A 280 -4.13 2.73 1.27
CA TRP A 280 -3.03 2.10 0.56
C TRP A 280 -3.13 2.41 -0.94
N VAL A 281 -2.03 2.84 -1.49
CA VAL A 281 -1.87 3.09 -2.91
C VAL A 281 -0.77 2.20 -3.43
N GLU A 282 -1.13 1.35 -4.39
CA GLU A 282 -0.19 0.52 -5.13
C GLU A 282 -0.33 0.80 -6.61
N TYR A 283 0.77 0.80 -7.32
CA TYR A 283 0.72 0.95 -8.77
C TYR A 283 1.87 0.25 -9.48
N THR A 284 1.58 -0.15 -10.70
CA THR A 284 2.49 -0.71 -11.67
C THR A 284 2.11 -0.23 -13.07
N ALA A 285 2.95 -0.48 -14.05
CA ALA A 285 2.69 -0.02 -15.41
C ALA A 285 2.97 -1.09 -16.47
N THR A 286 2.24 -0.98 -17.57
CA THR A 286 2.62 -1.54 -18.86
C THR A 286 3.30 -0.46 -19.72
N ASP A 287 3.47 -0.73 -20.99
CA ASP A 287 4.12 0.25 -21.90
C ASP A 287 3.34 1.57 -22.01
N ARG A 288 2.01 1.54 -21.81
CA ARG A 288 1.13 2.70 -22.05
C ARG A 288 0.04 2.90 -20.98
N VAL A 289 -0.04 2.05 -19.98
CA VAL A 289 -1.12 2.08 -18.99
C VAL A 289 -0.55 1.90 -17.60
N THR A 290 -0.97 2.76 -16.68
CA THR A 290 -0.74 2.56 -15.25
C THR A 290 -1.93 1.86 -14.63
N PHE A 291 -1.67 0.86 -13.80
CA PHE A 291 -2.68 0.19 -12.97
C PHE A 291 -2.51 0.64 -11.54
N TYR A 292 -3.61 1.06 -10.92
CA TYR A 292 -3.67 1.40 -9.51
C TYR A 292 -4.58 0.45 -8.76
N ARG A 293 -4.13 0.02 -7.58
CA ARG A 293 -4.97 -0.60 -6.57
C ARG A 293 -5.06 0.34 -5.38
N LEU A 294 -6.27 0.73 -5.01
CA LEU A 294 -6.55 1.69 -3.95
C LEU A 294 -7.39 1.00 -2.88
N ASN A 295 -6.78 0.71 -1.74
CA ASN A 295 -7.44 0.12 -0.60
C ASN A 295 -7.71 1.21 0.45
N TYR A 296 -8.96 1.64 0.54
CA TYR A 296 -9.40 2.60 1.55
C TYR A 296 -9.72 1.84 2.84
N THR A 297 -8.96 2.10 3.90
CA THR A 297 -9.22 1.51 5.22
C THR A 297 -10.38 2.20 5.96
N SER A 298 -10.99 3.21 5.34
CA SER A 298 -12.21 3.87 5.79
C SER A 298 -13.15 4.08 4.61
N ASP A 299 -14.42 3.79 4.78
CA ASP A 299 -15.44 3.98 3.74
C ASP A 299 -16.01 5.39 3.68
N LYS A 300 -15.57 6.28 4.57
CA LYS A 300 -16.06 7.65 4.68
C LYS A 300 -15.73 8.47 3.44
N ASN A 301 -16.64 8.45 2.45
CA ASN A 301 -16.52 9.26 1.24
C ASN A 301 -15.24 9.05 0.44
N ALA A 302 -14.88 7.79 0.19
CA ALA A 302 -13.79 7.42 -0.70
C ALA A 302 -13.99 8.03 -2.11
N LYS A 303 -12.99 8.73 -2.62
CA LYS A 303 -13.02 9.46 -3.89
C LYS A 303 -11.66 9.38 -4.57
N LEU A 304 -11.66 9.51 -5.88
CA LEU A 304 -10.45 9.78 -6.66
C LEU A 304 -10.53 11.23 -7.16
N LEU A 305 -9.58 12.06 -6.74
CA LEU A 305 -9.40 13.38 -7.30
C LEU A 305 -8.54 13.24 -8.56
N VAL A 306 -8.96 13.89 -9.64
CA VAL A 306 -8.18 14.01 -10.87
C VAL A 306 -7.87 15.48 -11.08
N ASP A 307 -6.59 15.81 -11.01
CA ASP A 307 -6.08 17.16 -11.18
C ASP A 307 -5.53 17.32 -12.59
N ILE A 308 -6.11 18.24 -13.34
CA ILE A 308 -5.71 18.59 -14.71
C ILE A 308 -5.46 20.09 -14.85
N GLY A 309 -5.12 20.77 -13.76
CA GLY A 309 -4.95 22.22 -13.75
C GLY A 309 -3.82 22.73 -12.85
N SER A 310 -3.12 21.85 -12.16
CA SER A 310 -1.98 22.24 -11.32
C SER A 310 -0.69 22.35 -12.11
N VAL A 311 0.30 22.95 -11.48
CA VAL A 311 1.68 22.96 -11.95
C VAL A 311 2.42 21.81 -11.31
N LEU A 312 2.90 20.87 -12.11
CA LEU A 312 3.74 19.77 -11.68
C LEU A 312 5.18 20.05 -12.12
N GLY A 313 6.11 20.01 -11.17
CA GLY A 313 7.46 20.47 -11.46
C GLY A 313 7.47 21.92 -11.97
N ASN A 314 7.76 22.10 -13.24
CA ASN A 314 7.69 23.40 -13.90
C ASN A 314 6.74 23.41 -15.12
N CYS A 315 5.92 22.38 -15.26
CA CYS A 315 4.95 22.27 -16.34
C CYS A 315 3.56 22.60 -15.83
N SER A 316 2.92 23.62 -16.40
CA SER A 316 1.53 23.92 -16.15
C SER A 316 0.63 23.07 -17.04
N MET A 317 -0.54 22.77 -16.57
CA MET A 317 -1.61 22.17 -17.38
C MET A 317 -2.65 23.22 -17.70
N ASP A 318 -2.87 23.43 -18.98
CA ASP A 318 -3.84 24.40 -19.50
C ASP A 318 -4.92 23.69 -20.31
N LYS A 319 -6.10 24.32 -20.42
CA LYS A 319 -7.19 23.87 -21.29
C LYS A 319 -7.60 22.41 -21.09
N GLY A 320 -7.52 21.92 -19.85
CA GLY A 320 -7.95 20.56 -19.54
C GLY A 320 -9.46 20.39 -19.54
N ALA A 321 -9.93 19.28 -20.09
CA ALA A 321 -11.32 18.85 -20.06
C ALA A 321 -11.44 17.38 -19.69
N LEU A 322 -12.44 17.05 -18.88
CA LEU A 322 -12.81 15.68 -18.52
C LEU A 322 -14.26 15.41 -18.90
N LEU A 323 -14.50 14.31 -19.57
CA LEU A 323 -15.81 13.82 -19.95
C LEU A 323 -16.06 12.43 -19.37
N ARG A 324 -17.12 12.27 -18.60
CA ARG A 324 -17.59 10.97 -18.13
C ARG A 324 -18.35 10.28 -19.25
N ILE A 325 -17.84 9.20 -19.73
CA ILE A 325 -18.46 8.36 -20.77
C ILE A 325 -19.43 7.35 -20.15
N SER A 326 -19.07 6.78 -19.01
CA SER A 326 -19.89 5.82 -18.27
C SER A 326 -19.50 5.81 -16.79
N ASP A 327 -20.13 4.94 -16.00
CA ASP A 327 -19.78 4.74 -14.58
C ASP A 327 -18.36 4.19 -14.39
N LYS A 328 -17.77 3.63 -15.44
CA LYS A 328 -16.45 3.00 -15.41
C LYS A 328 -15.43 3.69 -16.31
N ARG A 329 -15.79 4.76 -17.00
CA ARG A 329 -14.92 5.41 -17.97
C ARG A 329 -15.04 6.93 -17.96
N ILE A 330 -13.89 7.56 -17.78
CA ILE A 330 -13.69 8.99 -17.97
C ILE A 330 -12.63 9.14 -19.06
N VAL A 331 -12.81 10.07 -19.95
CA VAL A 331 -11.82 10.50 -20.95
C VAL A 331 -11.49 11.95 -20.70
N GLY A 332 -10.30 12.35 -21.06
CA GLY A 332 -9.89 13.75 -20.89
C GLY A 332 -8.80 14.12 -21.87
N GLU A 333 -8.68 15.42 -22.05
CA GLU A 333 -7.60 16.07 -22.78
C GLU A 333 -7.07 17.23 -21.96
N PHE A 334 -5.82 17.57 -22.16
CA PHE A 334 -5.16 18.71 -21.53
C PHE A 334 -4.00 19.13 -22.39
N MET A 335 -3.58 20.37 -22.20
CA MET A 335 -2.34 20.88 -22.79
C MET A 335 -1.34 21.14 -21.67
N THR A 336 -0.11 20.73 -21.88
CA THR A 336 1.00 21.11 -21.00
C THR A 336 1.79 22.22 -21.64
N THR A 337 2.29 23.14 -20.84
CA THR A 337 3.28 24.10 -21.33
C THR A 337 4.57 23.36 -21.61
N GLU A 338 5.03 23.45 -22.82
CA GLU A 338 6.35 22.97 -23.19
C GLU A 338 7.43 23.87 -22.58
N ARG A 339 8.52 23.26 -22.22
CA ARG A 339 9.67 23.98 -21.64
C ARG A 339 10.80 24.21 -22.63
N PHE A 340 10.64 23.65 -23.81
CA PHE A 340 11.64 23.75 -24.88
C PHE A 340 11.00 24.24 -26.17
#